data_7d5a90bc81a98991103a11ed8492722b
#
_entry.id   7d5a90bc81a98991103a11ed8492722b
#
_cell.length_a   1.000
_cell.length_b   1.000
_cell.length_c   1.000
_cell.angle_alpha   90.00
_cell.angle_beta   90.00
_cell.angle_gamma   90.00
#
_symmetry.space_group_name_H-M   'P 1'
#
loop_
_entity.id
_entity.type
_entity.pdbx_description
1 polymer ?
#
loop_
_entity_poly.entity_id
_entity_poly.type
_entity_poly.pdbx_seq_one_letter_code
_entity_poly.pdbx_strand_id
1 'polypeptide(L)'
;MIIIVYLFILIMISLLVYLCTLNTIFCVIIIILTIIFLILLLMSHVKFEINRFDIVRYKIDKNIKIMLMSDMHNREISDRIVKAISEEEPDYIIMSGDMINESIKDTENFIKLLDRIDSDKIYYTFGNHEDELSETDKEEYYKILKKYKINLLNNKSVKLSNNIILSGFDIPYDFYKFMGKKITKKDMSEYLNKCEIDKYNILVAHNPLWNEYYKEFNYDLCLSGHVHGGMVRFPFIGGIFSPDYKFFPKYTKGKYKVGDMTSIVSSGLGYSKRIKMRILNPGEVVIINLLKK
;
A
#
# COMPACT_ATOMS: atom_id res chain seq x y z
N MET A 1 11.72 11.70 -13.78
CA MET A 1 10.72 12.37 -12.92
C MET A 1 11.13 13.79 -12.59
N ILE A 2 12.35 14.03 -12.10
CA ILE A 2 12.90 15.40 -12.00
C ILE A 2 12.69 16.15 -13.31
N ILE A 3 12.91 15.52 -14.45
CA ILE A 3 12.70 16.10 -15.80
C ILE A 3 11.23 16.49 -16.02
N ILE A 4 10.25 15.70 -15.60
CA ILE A 4 8.82 16.04 -15.79
C ILE A 4 8.42 17.21 -14.90
N VAL A 5 8.90 17.26 -13.66
CA VAL A 5 8.68 18.41 -12.76
C VAL A 5 9.38 19.66 -13.31
N TYR A 6 10.62 19.53 -13.81
CA TYR A 6 11.32 20.61 -14.49
C TYR A 6 10.60 21.08 -15.77
N LEU A 7 10.12 20.14 -16.60
CA LEU A 7 9.34 20.48 -17.80
C LEU A 7 8.04 21.19 -17.43
N PHE A 8 7.34 20.71 -16.41
CA PHE A 8 6.13 21.37 -15.92
C PHE A 8 6.41 22.78 -15.39
N ILE A 9 7.48 22.96 -14.59
CA ILE A 9 7.91 24.26 -14.09
C ILE A 9 8.31 25.18 -15.26
N LEU A 10 9.05 24.67 -16.25
CA LEU A 10 9.44 25.45 -17.44
C LEU A 10 8.23 25.86 -18.29
N ILE A 11 7.25 24.95 -18.47
CA ILE A 11 6.01 25.26 -19.18
C ILE A 11 5.21 26.32 -18.41
N MET A 12 5.12 26.20 -17.09
CA MET A 12 4.41 27.17 -16.24
C MET A 12 5.10 28.54 -16.26
N ILE A 13 6.45 28.58 -16.22
CA ILE A 13 7.22 29.84 -16.35
C ILE A 13 7.01 30.45 -17.73
N SER A 14 7.08 29.66 -18.81
CA SER A 14 6.88 30.15 -20.17
C SER A 14 5.47 30.69 -20.40
N LEU A 15 4.47 29.98 -19.87
CA LEU A 15 3.07 30.42 -19.87
C LEU A 15 2.88 31.69 -19.03
N LEU A 16 3.51 31.75 -17.86
CA LEU A 16 3.51 32.93 -16.99
C LEU A 16 4.11 34.15 -17.72
N VAL A 17 5.28 34.02 -18.35
CA VAL A 17 5.92 35.10 -19.12
C VAL A 17 5.02 35.55 -20.28
N TYR A 18 4.45 34.61 -21.04
CA TYR A 18 3.52 34.90 -22.13
C TYR A 18 2.25 35.64 -21.63
N LEU A 19 1.66 35.15 -20.52
CA LEU A 19 0.45 35.76 -19.95
C LEU A 19 0.74 37.09 -19.24
N CYS A 20 1.94 37.28 -18.66
CA CYS A 20 2.38 38.57 -18.11
C CYS A 20 2.43 39.68 -19.16
N THR A 21 2.66 39.32 -20.40
CA THR A 21 2.61 40.29 -21.52
C THR A 21 1.16 40.64 -21.91
N LEU A 22 0.16 39.81 -21.50
CA LEU A 22 -1.25 39.97 -21.86
C LEU A 22 -2.10 40.57 -20.74
N ASN A 23 -1.88 40.17 -19.49
CA ASN A 23 -2.69 40.65 -18.36
C ASN A 23 -2.08 40.33 -16.99
N THR A 24 -1.73 41.34 -16.20
CA THR A 24 -1.08 41.25 -14.90
C THR A 24 -1.93 40.46 -13.89
N ILE A 25 -3.26 40.55 -13.92
CA ILE A 25 -4.17 39.82 -13.01
C ILE A 25 -4.06 38.32 -13.24
N PHE A 26 -3.99 37.90 -14.52
CA PHE A 26 -3.86 36.48 -14.86
C PHE A 26 -2.56 35.87 -14.32
N CYS A 27 -1.47 36.63 -14.36
CA CYS A 27 -0.15 36.24 -13.84
C CYS A 27 -0.22 36.02 -12.32
N VAL A 28 -0.82 36.94 -11.58
CA VAL A 28 -0.98 36.82 -10.14
C VAL A 28 -1.79 35.57 -9.76
N ILE A 29 -2.87 35.28 -10.49
CA ILE A 29 -3.68 34.08 -10.27
C ILE A 29 -2.85 32.81 -10.48
N ILE A 30 -2.07 32.72 -11.57
CA ILE A 30 -1.22 31.55 -11.85
C ILE A 30 -0.15 31.36 -10.76
N ILE A 31 0.49 32.44 -10.30
CA ILE A 31 1.46 32.39 -9.22
C ILE A 31 0.82 31.84 -7.95
N ILE A 32 -0.36 32.34 -7.56
CA ILE A 32 -1.10 31.88 -6.38
C ILE A 32 -1.44 30.38 -6.53
N LEU A 33 -1.97 29.94 -7.66
CA LEU A 33 -2.31 28.54 -7.91
C LEU A 33 -1.06 27.64 -7.87
N THR A 34 0.07 28.10 -8.39
CA THR A 34 1.35 27.36 -8.33
C THR A 34 1.84 27.22 -6.89
N ILE A 35 1.77 28.30 -6.09
CA ILE A 35 2.13 28.26 -4.67
C ILE A 35 1.23 27.30 -3.91
N ILE A 36 -0.08 27.36 -4.13
CA ILE A 36 -1.04 26.44 -3.51
C ILE A 36 -0.69 24.99 -3.88
N PHE A 37 -0.45 24.71 -5.15
CA PHE A 37 -0.07 23.38 -5.62
C PHE A 37 1.21 22.87 -4.95
N LEU A 38 2.24 23.70 -4.82
CA LEU A 38 3.49 23.34 -4.15
C LEU A 38 3.27 23.08 -2.65
N ILE A 39 2.42 23.88 -1.99
CA ILE A 39 2.07 23.67 -0.58
C ILE A 39 1.34 22.34 -0.42
N LEU A 40 0.36 22.01 -1.26
CA LEU A 40 -0.38 20.75 -1.22
C LEU A 40 0.53 19.54 -1.47
N LEU A 41 1.50 19.67 -2.39
CA LEU A 41 2.52 18.66 -2.65
C LEU A 41 3.37 18.42 -1.40
N LEU A 42 3.93 19.47 -0.81
CA LEU A 42 4.77 19.39 0.39
C LEU A 42 3.99 18.81 1.58
N MET A 43 2.76 19.26 1.81
CA MET A 43 1.93 18.73 2.89
C MET A 43 1.69 17.22 2.75
N SER A 44 1.50 16.72 1.55
CA SER A 44 1.28 15.29 1.31
C SER A 44 2.54 14.46 1.59
N HIS A 45 3.73 15.03 1.42
CA HIS A 45 4.99 14.35 1.73
C HIS A 45 5.34 14.39 3.23
N VAL A 46 4.92 15.43 3.95
CA VAL A 46 5.22 15.58 5.39
C VAL A 46 4.19 14.91 6.27
N LYS A 47 2.92 14.94 5.90
CA LYS A 47 1.83 14.35 6.70
C LYS A 47 1.91 12.82 6.73
N PHE A 48 1.42 12.26 7.84
CA PHE A 48 1.26 10.85 8.09
C PHE A 48 -0.08 10.65 8.81
N GLU A 49 -0.86 9.68 8.39
CA GLU A 49 -2.19 9.41 8.94
C GLU A 49 -2.28 8.03 9.58
N ILE A 50 -3.09 7.92 10.60
CA ILE A 50 -3.50 6.65 11.18
C ILE A 50 -5.01 6.54 10.99
N ASN A 51 -5.42 5.67 10.06
CA ASN A 51 -6.83 5.38 9.79
C ASN A 51 -7.27 4.14 10.55
N ARG A 52 -8.49 4.14 11.10
CA ARG A 52 -9.00 3.04 11.94
C ARG A 52 -10.31 2.51 11.39
N PHE A 53 -10.41 1.16 11.33
CA PHE A 53 -11.62 0.47 10.87
C PHE A 53 -11.99 -0.65 11.83
N ASP A 54 -13.25 -0.68 12.25
CA ASP A 54 -13.81 -1.77 13.03
C ASP A 54 -14.51 -2.78 12.13
N ILE A 55 -14.23 -4.06 12.37
CA ILE A 55 -14.82 -5.21 11.70
C ILE A 55 -15.47 -6.10 12.76
N VAL A 56 -16.78 -6.07 12.86
CA VAL A 56 -17.56 -6.88 13.80
C VAL A 56 -18.19 -8.06 13.05
N ARG A 57 -17.87 -9.28 13.42
CA ARG A 57 -18.39 -10.50 12.78
C ARG A 57 -18.56 -11.64 13.80
N TYR A 58 -19.56 -12.51 13.60
CA TYR A 58 -19.80 -13.69 14.45
C TYR A 58 -18.70 -14.75 14.37
N LYS A 59 -18.02 -14.86 13.21
CA LYS A 59 -16.91 -15.79 13.03
C LYS A 59 -15.64 -15.39 13.81
N ILE A 60 -15.56 -14.15 14.29
CA ILE A 60 -14.42 -13.66 15.07
C ILE A 60 -14.58 -14.15 16.49
N ASP A 61 -13.67 -15.02 16.95
CA ASP A 61 -13.71 -15.65 18.27
C ASP A 61 -12.97 -14.83 19.35
N LYS A 62 -12.04 -13.96 18.92
CA LYS A 62 -11.19 -13.15 19.79
C LYS A 62 -11.01 -11.76 19.17
N ASN A 63 -11.04 -10.72 20.02
CA ASN A 63 -10.67 -9.36 19.57
C ASN A 63 -9.19 -9.33 19.23
N ILE A 64 -8.86 -8.79 18.06
CA ILE A 64 -7.50 -8.67 17.56
C ILE A 64 -7.34 -7.28 16.92
N LYS A 65 -6.28 -6.58 17.28
CA LYS A 65 -5.89 -5.33 16.65
C LYS A 65 -4.75 -5.58 15.65
N ILE A 66 -4.97 -5.26 14.40
CA ILE A 66 -4.01 -5.41 13.32
C ILE A 66 -3.56 -4.02 12.86
N MET A 67 -2.26 -3.82 12.72
CA MET A 67 -1.69 -2.68 11.99
C MET A 67 -1.31 -3.14 10.58
N LEU A 68 -1.94 -2.56 9.55
CA LEU A 68 -1.59 -2.79 8.16
C LEU A 68 -0.63 -1.71 7.68
N MET A 69 0.49 -2.15 7.13
CA MET A 69 1.51 -1.35 6.45
C MET A 69 1.71 -1.85 5.03
N SER A 70 1.96 -0.96 4.09
CA SER A 70 2.32 -1.31 2.71
C SER A 70 3.16 -0.22 2.05
N ASP A 71 3.77 -0.54 0.94
CA ASP A 71 4.37 0.43 0.02
C ASP A 71 5.31 1.42 0.75
N MET A 72 6.19 0.90 1.60
CA MET A 72 7.17 1.73 2.30
C MET A 72 8.24 2.26 1.33
N HIS A 73 8.62 1.43 0.34
CA HIS A 73 9.64 1.74 -0.66
C HIS A 73 10.92 2.30 -0.04
N ASN A 74 11.35 1.66 1.04
CA ASN A 74 12.55 2.06 1.80
C ASN A 74 12.56 3.54 2.25
N ARG A 75 11.37 4.16 2.44
CA ARG A 75 11.26 5.55 2.91
C ARG A 75 11.68 5.66 4.37
N GLU A 76 12.40 6.75 4.70
CA GLU A 76 12.75 7.06 6.10
C GLU A 76 11.52 7.60 6.85
N ILE A 77 10.85 6.71 7.58
CA ILE A 77 9.68 7.03 8.40
C ILE A 77 9.63 6.20 9.71
N SER A 78 10.75 5.54 10.05
CA SER A 78 10.83 4.61 11.18
C SER A 78 10.32 5.23 12.49
N ASP A 79 10.68 6.47 12.80
CA ASP A 79 10.24 7.15 14.03
C ASP A 79 8.71 7.26 14.12
N ARG A 80 8.05 7.58 13.02
CA ARG A 80 6.58 7.72 12.97
C ARG A 80 5.88 6.38 13.13
N ILE A 81 6.43 5.33 12.51
CA ILE A 81 5.88 3.98 12.62
C ILE A 81 6.07 3.44 14.04
N VAL A 82 7.28 3.56 14.60
CA VAL A 82 7.56 3.12 15.98
C VAL A 82 6.65 3.83 16.97
N LYS A 83 6.44 5.14 16.81
CA LYS A 83 5.48 5.90 17.63
C LYS A 83 4.06 5.36 17.46
N ALA A 84 3.61 5.13 16.23
CA ALA A 84 2.27 4.59 15.96
C ALA A 84 2.09 3.19 16.56
N ILE A 85 3.10 2.32 16.51
CA ILE A 85 3.08 0.99 17.13
C ILE A 85 2.96 1.11 18.65
N SER A 86 3.73 2.03 19.27
CA SER A 86 3.70 2.25 20.72
C SER A 86 2.36 2.82 21.20
N GLU A 87 1.72 3.69 20.41
CA GLU A 87 0.42 4.30 20.76
C GLU A 87 -0.76 3.35 20.51
N GLU A 88 -0.68 2.55 19.46
CA GLU A 88 -1.78 1.66 19.05
C GLU A 88 -1.69 0.26 19.65
N GLU A 89 -0.51 -0.20 20.05
CA GLU A 89 -0.25 -1.52 20.63
C GLU A 89 -0.92 -2.66 19.83
N PRO A 90 -0.60 -2.85 18.52
CA PRO A 90 -1.23 -3.88 17.72
C PRO A 90 -0.82 -5.28 18.20
N ASP A 91 -1.74 -6.24 18.13
CA ASP A 91 -1.44 -7.66 18.35
C ASP A 91 -0.55 -8.20 17.22
N TYR A 92 -0.83 -7.75 15.98
CA TYR A 92 -0.10 -8.15 14.77
C TYR A 92 0.15 -6.96 13.85
N ILE A 93 1.29 -7.01 13.17
CA ILE A 93 1.67 -6.10 12.09
C ILE A 93 1.62 -6.87 10.78
N ILE A 94 0.79 -6.41 9.84
CA ILE A 94 0.68 -7.03 8.52
C ILE A 94 1.31 -6.09 7.49
N MET A 95 2.30 -6.61 6.78
CA MET A 95 2.98 -5.92 5.69
C MET A 95 2.47 -6.51 4.36
N SER A 96 1.72 -5.70 3.58
CA SER A 96 1.11 -6.17 2.34
C SER A 96 1.91 -5.76 1.10
N GLY A 97 3.22 -5.96 1.10
CA GLY A 97 4.10 -5.78 -0.05
C GLY A 97 4.74 -4.40 -0.19
N ASP A 98 5.72 -4.33 -1.08
CA ASP A 98 6.47 -3.14 -1.49
C ASP A 98 7.10 -2.39 -0.30
N MET A 99 7.69 -3.15 0.64
CA MET A 99 8.43 -2.56 1.76
C MET A 99 9.79 -2.02 1.30
N ILE A 100 10.34 -2.60 0.25
CA ILE A 100 11.60 -2.20 -0.39
C ILE A 100 11.35 -1.79 -1.85
N ASN A 101 12.40 -1.35 -2.56
CA ASN A 101 12.41 -1.16 -4.00
C ASN A 101 13.02 -2.38 -4.73
N GLU A 102 13.30 -2.21 -6.04
CA GLU A 102 13.79 -3.27 -6.93
C GLU A 102 15.28 -3.63 -6.72
N SER A 103 15.88 -3.31 -5.55
CA SER A 103 17.28 -3.61 -5.26
C SER A 103 17.50 -3.86 -3.78
N ILE A 104 18.34 -4.86 -3.47
CA ILE A 104 18.75 -5.14 -2.09
C ILE A 104 19.49 -3.96 -1.44
N LYS A 105 20.12 -3.11 -2.23
CA LYS A 105 20.78 -1.89 -1.75
C LYS A 105 19.80 -0.85 -1.18
N ASP A 106 18.53 -0.94 -1.56
CA ASP A 106 17.47 -0.05 -1.13
C ASP A 106 16.69 -0.66 0.06
N THR A 107 17.37 -1.24 1.07
CA THR A 107 16.74 -1.89 2.24
C THR A 107 17.09 -1.22 3.58
N GLU A 108 17.98 -0.22 3.58
CA GLU A 108 18.55 0.36 4.80
C GLU A 108 17.48 0.88 5.77
N ASN A 109 16.49 1.62 5.30
CA ASN A 109 15.46 2.20 6.15
C ASN A 109 14.43 1.15 6.60
N PHE A 110 14.21 0.12 5.79
CA PHE A 110 13.40 -1.03 6.21
C PHE A 110 14.10 -1.79 7.35
N ILE A 111 15.41 -2.03 7.23
CA ILE A 111 16.22 -2.66 8.29
C ILE A 111 16.19 -1.80 9.56
N LYS A 112 16.39 -0.48 9.48
CA LYS A 112 16.27 0.44 10.62
C LYS A 112 14.92 0.35 11.31
N LEU A 113 13.84 0.13 10.56
CA LEU A 113 12.52 -0.10 11.14
C LEU A 113 12.49 -1.44 11.89
N LEU A 114 12.95 -2.52 11.26
CA LEU A 114 12.96 -3.87 11.86
C LEU A 114 13.82 -3.95 13.13
N ASP A 115 14.91 -3.19 13.22
CA ASP A 115 15.74 -3.10 14.44
C ASP A 115 15.01 -2.52 15.65
N ARG A 116 13.85 -1.86 15.45
CA ARG A 116 13.14 -1.09 16.47
C ARG A 116 11.75 -1.61 16.83
N ILE A 117 11.29 -2.65 16.15
CA ILE A 117 9.95 -3.21 16.37
C ILE A 117 10.03 -4.71 16.67
N ASP A 118 9.00 -5.22 17.35
CA ASP A 118 8.87 -6.65 17.64
C ASP A 118 8.51 -7.40 16.35
N SER A 119 9.51 -8.00 15.73
CA SER A 119 9.38 -8.66 14.44
C SER A 119 8.65 -10.00 14.51
N ASP A 120 8.56 -10.64 15.67
CA ASP A 120 7.81 -11.90 15.85
C ASP A 120 6.30 -11.72 15.58
N LYS A 121 5.80 -10.47 15.70
CA LYS A 121 4.41 -10.10 15.39
C LYS A 121 4.16 -9.74 13.92
N ILE A 122 5.20 -9.76 13.08
CA ILE A 122 5.10 -9.34 11.69
C ILE A 122 4.72 -10.52 10.81
N TYR A 123 3.68 -10.31 10.00
CA TYR A 123 3.30 -11.17 8.88
C TYR A 123 3.46 -10.38 7.58
N TYR A 124 4.17 -10.95 6.62
CA TYR A 124 4.55 -10.27 5.40
C TYR A 124 4.21 -11.07 4.15
N THR A 125 3.64 -10.41 3.16
CA THR A 125 3.43 -10.95 1.81
C THR A 125 4.13 -10.02 0.82
N PHE A 126 4.82 -10.55 -0.16
CA PHE A 126 5.53 -9.77 -1.17
C PHE A 126 4.57 -8.93 -2.03
N GLY A 127 5.08 -7.81 -2.52
CA GLY A 127 4.50 -7.02 -3.59
C GLY A 127 5.34 -7.16 -4.85
N ASN A 128 5.03 -6.38 -5.86
CA ASN A 128 5.71 -6.47 -7.14
C ASN A 128 7.18 -6.04 -7.08
N HIS A 129 7.57 -5.18 -6.14
CA HIS A 129 8.97 -4.73 -6.02
C HIS A 129 9.87 -5.80 -5.42
N GLU A 130 9.38 -6.59 -4.46
CA GLU A 130 10.10 -7.76 -3.97
C GLU A 130 10.24 -8.84 -5.04
N ASP A 131 9.21 -9.01 -5.88
CA ASP A 131 9.24 -9.98 -6.97
C ASP A 131 10.10 -9.55 -8.17
N GLU A 132 10.35 -8.25 -8.32
CA GLU A 132 11.24 -7.69 -9.35
C GLU A 132 12.74 -7.82 -8.99
N LEU A 133 13.07 -8.20 -7.75
CA LEU A 133 14.46 -8.44 -7.34
C LEU A 133 15.13 -9.52 -8.21
N SER A 134 16.43 -9.35 -8.48
CA SER A 134 17.24 -10.41 -9.06
C SER A 134 17.28 -11.64 -8.15
N GLU A 135 17.55 -12.82 -8.68
CA GLU A 135 17.63 -14.05 -7.86
C GLU A 135 18.64 -13.90 -6.71
N THR A 136 19.80 -13.29 -6.97
CA THR A 136 20.82 -13.02 -5.95
C THR A 136 20.34 -12.05 -4.87
N ASP A 137 19.66 -10.96 -5.26
CA ASP A 137 19.10 -10.00 -4.33
C ASP A 137 17.95 -10.61 -3.51
N LYS A 138 17.15 -11.48 -4.14
CA LYS A 138 16.07 -12.22 -3.49
C LYS A 138 16.61 -13.16 -2.39
N GLU A 139 17.67 -13.90 -2.69
CA GLU A 139 18.34 -14.76 -1.69
C GLU A 139 18.88 -13.95 -0.51
N GLU A 140 19.47 -12.79 -0.75
CA GLU A 140 19.95 -11.92 0.32
C GLU A 140 18.79 -11.34 1.12
N TYR A 141 17.70 -10.94 0.45
CA TYR A 141 16.50 -10.45 1.12
C TYR A 141 15.87 -11.52 2.01
N TYR A 142 15.78 -12.77 1.57
CA TYR A 142 15.32 -13.87 2.41
C TYR A 142 16.19 -14.07 3.65
N LYS A 143 17.52 -13.88 3.56
CA LYS A 143 18.43 -13.95 4.73
C LYS A 143 18.11 -12.81 5.73
N ILE A 144 17.81 -11.60 5.23
CA ILE A 144 17.39 -10.48 6.08
C ILE A 144 16.07 -10.83 6.79
N LEU A 145 15.04 -11.25 6.05
CA LEU A 145 13.75 -11.60 6.64
C LEU A 145 13.88 -12.72 7.69
N LYS A 146 14.71 -13.72 7.44
CA LYS A 146 14.99 -14.81 8.38
C LYS A 146 15.72 -14.32 9.63
N LYS A 147 16.72 -13.44 9.50
CA LYS A 147 17.43 -12.82 10.62
C LYS A 147 16.47 -12.15 11.59
N TYR A 148 15.47 -11.43 11.07
CA TYR A 148 14.46 -10.75 11.86
C TYR A 148 13.24 -11.63 12.18
N LYS A 149 13.27 -12.94 11.87
CA LYS A 149 12.18 -13.92 12.11
C LYS A 149 10.81 -13.47 11.56
N ILE A 150 10.82 -12.76 10.44
CA ILE A 150 9.57 -12.32 9.79
C ILE A 150 8.76 -13.53 9.34
N ASN A 151 7.46 -13.55 9.67
CA ASN A 151 6.53 -14.59 9.23
C ASN A 151 6.12 -14.33 7.77
N LEU A 152 6.85 -14.90 6.82
CA LEU A 152 6.56 -14.74 5.40
C LEU A 152 5.36 -15.62 5.00
N LEU A 153 4.34 -14.99 4.42
CA LEU A 153 3.06 -15.62 4.07
C LEU A 153 2.93 -16.00 2.60
N ASN A 154 3.94 -15.81 1.76
CA ASN A 154 3.83 -16.04 0.31
C ASN A 154 3.18 -17.39 0.03
N ASN A 155 1.91 -17.36 -0.42
CA ASN A 155 1.02 -18.50 -0.68
C ASN A 155 0.87 -19.49 0.50
N LYS A 156 0.95 -18.99 1.73
CA LYS A 156 0.80 -19.78 2.96
C LYS A 156 -0.33 -19.20 3.82
N SER A 157 -0.86 -20.06 4.71
CA SER A 157 -1.87 -19.67 5.68
C SER A 157 -1.40 -20.01 7.09
N VAL A 158 -1.74 -19.14 8.05
CA VAL A 158 -1.48 -19.32 9.48
C VAL A 158 -2.75 -19.04 10.29
N LYS A 159 -2.85 -19.63 11.47
CA LYS A 159 -3.95 -19.36 12.41
C LYS A 159 -3.53 -18.25 13.37
N LEU A 160 -4.28 -17.15 13.39
CA LEU A 160 -4.13 -16.08 14.39
C LEU A 160 -4.90 -16.40 15.67
N SER A 161 -5.97 -17.21 15.56
CA SER A 161 -6.76 -17.75 16.65
C SER A 161 -7.41 -19.08 16.25
N ASN A 162 -8.29 -19.64 17.07
CA ASN A 162 -9.01 -20.85 16.71
C ASN A 162 -9.90 -20.67 15.47
N ASN A 163 -10.44 -19.45 15.27
CA ASN A 163 -11.39 -19.17 14.20
C ASN A 163 -10.89 -18.15 13.18
N ILE A 164 -9.69 -17.58 13.33
CA ILE A 164 -9.17 -16.56 12.39
C ILE A 164 -7.96 -17.11 11.65
N ILE A 165 -8.05 -17.15 10.33
CA ILE A 165 -6.99 -17.60 9.42
C ILE A 165 -6.48 -16.41 8.62
N LEU A 166 -5.17 -16.24 8.57
CA LEU A 166 -4.47 -15.26 7.76
C LEU A 166 -3.74 -15.97 6.62
N SER A 167 -4.03 -15.61 5.39
CA SER A 167 -3.44 -16.17 4.18
C SER A 167 -2.73 -15.08 3.38
N GLY A 168 -1.55 -15.37 2.86
CA GLY A 168 -0.88 -14.49 1.92
C GLY A 168 -1.11 -14.94 0.48
N PHE A 169 -1.16 -13.97 -0.42
CA PHE A 169 -1.20 -14.17 -1.86
C PHE A 169 0.00 -13.50 -2.51
N ASP A 170 0.78 -14.30 -3.19
CA ASP A 170 1.96 -13.89 -3.93
C ASP A 170 1.89 -14.51 -5.33
N ILE A 171 2.15 -13.72 -6.37
CA ILE A 171 2.03 -14.12 -7.77
C ILE A 171 3.19 -13.53 -8.57
N PRO A 172 3.75 -14.29 -9.55
CA PRO A 172 4.91 -13.82 -10.30
C PRO A 172 4.76 -12.43 -10.89
N TYR A 173 5.86 -11.68 -10.91
CA TYR A 173 5.94 -10.28 -11.37
C TYR A 173 5.35 -10.04 -12.77
N ASP A 174 5.34 -11.07 -13.65
CA ASP A 174 4.76 -10.98 -15.00
C ASP A 174 3.28 -10.57 -15.01
N PHE A 175 2.54 -10.84 -13.94
CA PHE A 175 1.14 -10.41 -13.80
C PHE A 175 0.99 -8.93 -13.43
N TYR A 176 2.04 -8.30 -12.91
CA TYR A 176 2.06 -6.88 -12.56
C TYR A 176 2.50 -5.98 -13.71
N LYS A 177 3.19 -6.55 -14.73
CA LYS A 177 3.67 -5.77 -15.88
C LYS A 177 2.52 -5.17 -16.68
N PHE A 178 2.65 -3.94 -17.13
CA PHE A 178 1.63 -3.23 -17.94
C PHE A 178 1.21 -4.00 -19.20
N MET A 179 2.14 -4.67 -19.87
CA MET A 179 1.88 -5.55 -21.02
C MET A 179 2.16 -7.01 -20.67
N GLY A 180 2.09 -7.37 -19.40
CA GLY A 180 2.33 -8.70 -18.92
C GLY A 180 1.14 -9.65 -19.06
N LYS A 181 1.22 -10.77 -18.38
CA LYS A 181 0.17 -11.79 -18.38
C LYS A 181 -1.10 -11.25 -17.70
N LYS A 182 -2.24 -11.34 -18.37
CA LYS A 182 -3.54 -11.02 -17.75
C LYS A 182 -3.91 -12.12 -16.77
N ILE A 183 -4.25 -11.71 -15.55
CA ILE A 183 -4.68 -12.65 -14.52
C ILE A 183 -6.04 -13.25 -14.87
N THR A 184 -6.20 -14.54 -14.60
CA THR A 184 -7.47 -15.26 -14.76
C THR A 184 -7.86 -15.91 -13.44
N LYS A 185 -9.12 -16.37 -13.34
CA LYS A 185 -9.57 -17.14 -12.16
C LYS A 185 -8.75 -18.43 -11.96
N LYS A 186 -8.32 -19.06 -13.06
CA LYS A 186 -7.48 -20.25 -13.01
C LYS A 186 -6.12 -19.92 -12.38
N ASP A 187 -5.47 -18.84 -12.82
CA ASP A 187 -4.20 -18.39 -12.22
C ASP A 187 -4.38 -18.13 -10.71
N MET A 188 -5.46 -17.44 -10.31
CA MET A 188 -5.78 -17.21 -8.90
C MET A 188 -5.89 -18.53 -8.10
N SER A 189 -6.53 -19.56 -8.67
CA SER A 189 -6.73 -20.84 -7.97
C SER A 189 -5.44 -21.66 -7.81
N GLU A 190 -4.39 -21.35 -8.55
CA GLU A 190 -3.07 -21.97 -8.39
C GLU A 190 -2.29 -21.42 -7.19
N TYR A 191 -2.53 -20.16 -6.81
CA TYR A 191 -1.79 -19.46 -5.77
C TYR A 191 -2.59 -19.21 -4.49
N LEU A 192 -3.93 -19.12 -4.58
CA LEU A 192 -4.78 -18.89 -3.41
C LEU A 192 -5.02 -20.18 -2.62
N ASN A 193 -4.84 -20.07 -1.31
CA ASN A 193 -5.20 -21.16 -0.40
C ASN A 193 -6.73 -21.30 -0.30
N LYS A 194 -7.20 -22.54 -0.08
CA LYS A 194 -8.61 -22.81 0.19
C LYS A 194 -9.01 -22.25 1.55
N CYS A 195 -10.13 -21.54 1.57
CA CYS A 195 -10.73 -21.05 2.81
C CYS A 195 -11.44 -22.16 3.58
N GLU A 196 -11.32 -22.13 4.91
CA GLU A 196 -12.18 -22.88 5.81
C GLU A 196 -13.48 -22.07 6.02
N ILE A 197 -14.63 -22.57 5.52
CA ILE A 197 -15.88 -21.81 5.42
C ILE A 197 -16.40 -21.32 6.79
N ASP A 198 -16.20 -22.09 7.84
CA ASP A 198 -16.61 -21.77 9.23
C ASP A 198 -15.68 -20.80 9.93
N LYS A 199 -14.54 -20.49 9.34
CA LYS A 199 -13.55 -19.59 9.89
C LYS A 199 -13.71 -18.18 9.33
N TYR A 200 -13.11 -17.21 10.00
CA TYR A 200 -12.91 -15.87 9.48
C TYR A 200 -11.60 -15.83 8.69
N ASN A 201 -11.71 -15.73 7.37
CA ASN A 201 -10.58 -15.85 6.46
C ASN A 201 -10.10 -14.45 6.02
N ILE A 202 -8.86 -14.14 6.32
CA ILE A 202 -8.20 -12.89 5.95
C ILE A 202 -7.20 -13.19 4.83
N LEU A 203 -7.30 -12.44 3.73
CA LEU A 203 -6.31 -12.43 2.65
C LEU A 203 -5.42 -11.21 2.76
N VAL A 204 -4.12 -11.41 2.68
CA VAL A 204 -3.14 -10.35 2.45
C VAL A 204 -2.70 -10.47 1.00
N ALA A 205 -3.07 -9.51 0.18
CA ALA A 205 -2.78 -9.51 -1.25
C ALA A 205 -2.40 -8.09 -1.67
N HIS A 206 -1.21 -7.93 -2.23
CA HIS A 206 -0.67 -6.60 -2.52
C HIS A 206 -1.60 -5.77 -3.42
N ASN A 207 -2.09 -6.33 -4.53
CA ASN A 207 -2.85 -5.59 -5.55
C ASN A 207 -4.38 -5.64 -5.35
N PRO A 208 -5.05 -4.55 -4.95
CA PRO A 208 -6.50 -4.49 -4.75
C PRO A 208 -7.31 -4.48 -6.05
N LEU A 209 -6.67 -4.24 -7.20
CA LEU A 209 -7.38 -4.20 -8.47
C LEU A 209 -7.91 -5.58 -8.91
N TRP A 210 -7.46 -6.63 -8.21
CA TRP A 210 -7.95 -8.00 -8.39
C TRP A 210 -9.03 -8.42 -7.39
N ASN A 211 -9.58 -7.52 -6.61
CA ASN A 211 -10.61 -7.77 -5.62
C ASN A 211 -11.86 -8.49 -6.20
N GLU A 212 -12.19 -8.25 -7.48
CA GLU A 212 -13.30 -8.92 -8.15
C GLU A 212 -13.05 -10.43 -8.35
N TYR A 213 -11.79 -10.86 -8.36
CA TYR A 213 -11.43 -12.27 -8.32
C TYR A 213 -11.38 -12.79 -6.88
N TYR A 214 -10.73 -12.08 -5.95
CA TYR A 214 -10.56 -12.54 -4.56
C TYR A 214 -11.90 -12.86 -3.88
N LYS A 215 -12.96 -12.09 -4.13
CA LYS A 215 -14.29 -12.32 -3.54
C LYS A 215 -14.88 -13.70 -3.88
N GLU A 216 -14.41 -14.36 -4.96
CA GLU A 216 -14.91 -15.66 -5.40
C GLU A 216 -14.28 -16.84 -4.63
N PHE A 217 -13.28 -16.58 -3.77
CA PHE A 217 -12.54 -17.58 -3.00
C PHE A 217 -12.94 -17.64 -1.51
N ASN A 218 -14.07 -17.02 -1.14
CA ASN A 218 -14.65 -17.04 0.21
C ASN A 218 -13.78 -16.39 1.31
N TYR A 219 -12.96 -15.42 0.98
CA TYR A 219 -12.33 -14.56 1.96
C TYR A 219 -13.33 -13.57 2.55
N ASP A 220 -13.27 -13.37 3.88
CA ASP A 220 -14.12 -12.42 4.60
C ASP A 220 -13.53 -11.00 4.58
N LEU A 221 -12.17 -10.90 4.59
CA LEU A 221 -11.42 -9.65 4.59
C LEU A 221 -10.22 -9.76 3.65
N CYS A 222 -9.98 -8.73 2.84
CA CYS A 222 -8.76 -8.57 2.04
C CYS A 222 -8.01 -7.31 2.47
N LEU A 223 -6.69 -7.40 2.68
CA LEU A 223 -5.79 -6.33 3.06
C LEU A 223 -4.79 -6.09 1.93
N SER A 224 -4.71 -4.84 1.43
CA SER A 224 -3.95 -4.51 0.22
C SER A 224 -3.26 -3.15 0.29
N GLY A 225 -2.30 -2.94 -0.63
CA GLY A 225 -1.60 -1.68 -0.89
C GLY A 225 -1.58 -1.31 -2.37
N HIS A 226 -0.38 -1.20 -2.98
CA HIS A 226 -0.06 -1.11 -4.40
C HIS A 226 -0.47 0.17 -5.13
N VAL A 227 -1.69 0.64 -4.95
CA VAL A 227 -2.26 1.76 -5.73
C VAL A 227 -1.91 3.15 -5.19
N HIS A 228 -1.12 3.21 -4.12
CA HIS A 228 -0.66 4.46 -3.49
C HIS A 228 -1.77 5.49 -3.27
N GLY A 229 -2.97 5.04 -2.90
CA GLY A 229 -4.13 5.91 -2.73
C GLY A 229 -4.60 6.59 -4.01
N GLY A 230 -4.10 6.15 -5.19
CA GLY A 230 -4.32 6.82 -6.47
C GLY A 230 -3.50 8.10 -6.61
N MET A 231 -2.30 8.14 -6.01
CA MET A 231 -1.24 9.17 -6.04
C MET A 231 -1.74 10.61 -5.84
N VAL A 232 -2.65 11.09 -6.68
CA VAL A 232 -3.36 12.37 -6.57
C VAL A 232 -4.79 12.08 -6.11
N ARG A 233 -5.21 12.70 -5.01
CA ARG A 233 -6.57 12.55 -4.48
C ARG A 233 -7.26 13.89 -4.39
N PHE A 234 -8.55 13.90 -4.69
CA PHE A 234 -9.40 15.05 -4.41
C PHE A 234 -10.56 14.67 -3.50
N PRO A 235 -11.01 15.59 -2.64
CA PRO A 235 -12.23 15.39 -1.88
C PRO A 235 -13.38 14.99 -2.81
N PHE A 236 -14.20 14.05 -2.39
CA PHE A 236 -15.37 13.52 -3.10
C PHE A 236 -15.09 12.71 -4.38
N ILE A 237 -13.96 12.93 -5.07
CA ILE A 237 -13.58 12.21 -6.30
C ILE A 237 -12.75 10.97 -5.97
N GLY A 238 -11.91 11.07 -4.92
CA GLY A 238 -10.98 10.00 -4.55
C GLY A 238 -9.67 10.05 -5.34
N GLY A 239 -9.04 8.88 -5.56
CA GLY A 239 -7.77 8.76 -6.27
C GLY A 239 -7.94 8.89 -7.78
N ILE A 240 -7.05 9.66 -8.40
CA ILE A 240 -7.15 9.99 -9.83
C ILE A 240 -6.33 9.04 -10.70
N PHE A 241 -5.13 8.61 -10.22
CA PHE A 241 -4.19 7.89 -11.07
C PHE A 241 -3.37 6.86 -10.27
N SER A 242 -3.35 5.61 -10.71
CA SER A 242 -2.56 4.56 -10.05
C SER A 242 -1.18 4.36 -10.71
N PRO A 243 -0.21 3.72 -10.01
CA PRO A 243 1.06 3.32 -10.58
C PRO A 243 0.95 2.46 -11.85
N ASP A 244 -0.15 1.70 -11.99
CA ASP A 244 -0.47 0.87 -13.16
C ASP A 244 -0.98 1.69 -14.36
N TYR A 245 -0.81 3.03 -14.35
CA TYR A 245 -1.27 3.94 -15.41
C TYR A 245 -2.79 3.92 -15.63
N LYS A 246 -3.59 3.56 -14.60
CA LYS A 246 -5.05 3.60 -14.67
C LYS A 246 -5.60 4.89 -14.08
N PHE A 247 -6.49 5.53 -14.83
CA PHE A 247 -7.26 6.67 -14.34
C PHE A 247 -8.48 6.20 -13.54
N PHE A 248 -8.78 6.89 -12.45
CA PHE A 248 -9.92 6.63 -11.57
C PHE A 248 -10.04 5.15 -11.15
N PRO A 249 -8.95 4.56 -10.57
CA PRO A 249 -9.01 3.18 -10.14
C PRO A 249 -10.06 2.99 -9.05
N LYS A 250 -10.81 1.87 -9.12
CA LYS A 250 -11.97 1.60 -8.25
C LYS A 250 -11.59 1.48 -6.77
N TYR A 251 -10.46 0.87 -6.47
CA TYR A 251 -10.00 0.59 -5.11
C TYR A 251 -8.70 1.33 -4.85
N THR A 252 -8.73 2.44 -4.10
CA THR A 252 -7.54 3.29 -3.93
C THR A 252 -7.10 3.46 -2.48
N LYS A 253 -8.01 3.72 -1.56
CA LYS A 253 -7.74 3.95 -0.14
C LYS A 253 -9.03 3.80 0.66
N GLY A 254 -8.98 3.06 1.77
CA GLY A 254 -10.09 2.94 2.69
C GLY A 254 -10.78 1.57 2.64
N LYS A 255 -12.01 1.51 3.12
CA LYS A 255 -12.81 0.28 3.29
C LYS A 255 -13.85 0.15 2.18
N TYR A 256 -13.88 -1.00 1.52
CA TYR A 256 -14.80 -1.31 0.43
C TYR A 256 -15.57 -2.58 0.74
N LYS A 257 -16.81 -2.68 0.23
CA LYS A 257 -17.59 -3.90 0.18
C LYS A 257 -17.49 -4.49 -1.22
N VAL A 258 -17.03 -5.74 -1.33
CA VAL A 258 -16.81 -6.44 -2.61
C VAL A 258 -17.51 -7.79 -2.55
N GLY A 259 -18.77 -7.85 -2.97
CA GLY A 259 -19.63 -8.99 -2.67
C GLY A 259 -19.80 -9.14 -1.16
N ASP A 260 -19.53 -10.33 -0.61
CA ASP A 260 -19.54 -10.57 0.84
C ASP A 260 -18.22 -10.22 1.53
N MET A 261 -17.14 -10.12 0.77
CA MET A 261 -15.82 -9.74 1.27
C MET A 261 -15.77 -8.24 1.61
N THR A 262 -15.09 -7.90 2.71
CA THR A 262 -14.63 -6.55 2.98
C THR A 262 -13.21 -6.41 2.42
N SER A 263 -12.89 -5.31 1.75
CA SER A 263 -11.51 -4.99 1.34
C SER A 263 -11.06 -3.70 2.01
N ILE A 264 -9.88 -3.72 2.62
CA ILE A 264 -9.21 -2.54 3.16
C ILE A 264 -7.95 -2.31 2.34
N VAL A 265 -7.88 -1.13 1.75
CA VAL A 265 -6.77 -0.72 0.89
C VAL A 265 -6.02 0.43 1.55
N SER A 266 -4.73 0.21 1.82
CA SER A 266 -3.83 1.24 2.31
C SER A 266 -3.34 2.12 1.16
N SER A 267 -3.19 3.41 1.43
CA SER A 267 -2.48 4.31 0.50
C SER A 267 -0.96 4.16 0.58
N GLY A 268 -0.47 3.32 1.49
CA GLY A 268 0.95 3.06 1.66
C GLY A 268 1.72 4.16 2.39
N LEU A 269 2.93 3.83 2.78
CA LEU A 269 3.81 4.66 3.60
C LEU A 269 4.71 5.56 2.76
N GLY A 270 5.20 5.04 1.64
CA GLY A 270 6.15 5.67 0.75
C GLY A 270 5.54 6.13 -0.57
N TYR A 271 6.38 6.22 -1.54
CA TYR A 271 6.04 6.50 -2.94
C TYR A 271 6.97 5.70 -3.85
N SER A 272 6.45 5.24 -4.96
CA SER A 272 7.24 4.50 -5.93
C SER A 272 8.47 5.29 -6.39
N LYS A 273 9.59 4.62 -6.59
CA LYS A 273 10.82 5.20 -7.14
C LYS A 273 10.58 5.86 -8.50
N ARG A 274 9.65 5.31 -9.29
CA ARG A 274 9.31 5.79 -10.63
C ARG A 274 8.49 7.07 -10.60
N ILE A 275 7.53 7.18 -9.66
CA ILE A 275 6.61 8.33 -9.56
C ILE A 275 6.55 8.80 -8.10
N LYS A 276 7.44 9.73 -7.75
CA LYS A 276 7.50 10.29 -6.39
C LYS A 276 6.48 11.44 -6.22
N MET A 277 5.21 11.16 -6.42
CA MET A 277 4.16 12.18 -6.35
C MET A 277 3.01 11.72 -5.46
N ARG A 278 2.71 12.54 -4.45
CA ARG A 278 1.50 12.46 -3.66
C ARG A 278 0.92 13.86 -3.51
N ILE A 279 -0.34 14.03 -3.90
CA ILE A 279 -1.06 15.30 -3.76
C ILE A 279 -2.36 15.03 -3.02
N LEU A 280 -2.59 15.75 -1.89
CA LEU A 280 -3.71 15.53 -0.98
C LEU A 280 -3.85 14.07 -0.53
N ASN A 281 -2.73 13.35 -0.47
CA ASN A 281 -2.65 11.91 -0.27
C ASN A 281 -1.46 11.54 0.62
N PRO A 282 -1.51 11.86 1.91
CA PRO A 282 -0.44 11.54 2.85
C PRO A 282 -0.21 10.04 2.99
N GLY A 283 1.00 9.65 3.43
CA GLY A 283 1.29 8.28 3.80
C GLY A 283 0.46 7.86 5.02
N GLU A 284 0.11 6.57 5.13
CA GLU A 284 -0.69 6.07 6.24
C GLU A 284 -0.27 4.70 6.74
N VAL A 285 -0.61 4.42 8.00
CA VAL A 285 -0.86 3.07 8.50
C VAL A 285 -2.36 2.91 8.73
N VAL A 286 -2.84 1.67 8.66
CA VAL A 286 -4.25 1.38 8.90
C VAL A 286 -4.36 0.45 10.11
N ILE A 287 -5.17 0.84 11.09
CA ILE A 287 -5.52 0.00 12.25
C ILE A 287 -6.86 -0.68 11.97
N ILE A 288 -6.88 -1.98 12.16
CA ILE A 288 -8.07 -2.81 11.95
C ILE A 288 -8.38 -3.52 13.25
N ASN A 289 -9.49 -3.15 13.86
CA ASN A 289 -10.00 -3.84 15.04
C ASN A 289 -10.95 -4.96 14.59
N LEU A 290 -10.51 -6.21 14.70
CA LEU A 290 -11.37 -7.37 14.55
C LEU A 290 -12.08 -7.58 15.88
N LEU A 291 -13.40 -7.44 15.89
CA LEU A 291 -14.21 -7.48 17.10
C LEU A 291 -15.18 -8.63 17.06
N LYS A 292 -15.18 -9.45 18.12
CA LYS A 292 -16.17 -10.47 18.35
C LYS A 292 -17.55 -9.81 18.50
N LYS A 293 -18.55 -10.36 17.79
CA LYS A 293 -19.94 -9.93 17.93
C LYS A 293 -20.63 -10.67 19.01
#